data_3ba0b053240c4c7f450cb75136d3f5cc
#
_entry.id   3ba0b053240c4c7f450cb75136d3f5cc
#
_cell.length_a   1.000
_cell.length_b   1.000
_cell.length_c   1.000
_cell.angle_alpha   90.00
_cell.angle_beta   90.00
_cell.angle_gamma   90.00
#
_symmetry.space_group_name_H-M   'P 1'
#
loop_
_entity.id
_entity.type
_entity.pdbx_description
1 polymer ?
#
loop_
_entity_poly.entity_id
_entity_poly.type
_entity_poly.pdbx_seq_one_letter_code
_entity_poly.pdbx_strand_id
1 'polypeptide(L)'
;MASISEVSGTYLLQKFSGKGGWTYLEVPEVEPDKHAWFGEVEVSGRIDNFRFSNRKLLPMGNGRLFLPVNLKIRNEIQKEAGETVYLELQIHANDVVTPEEILDCFQYEPPNTYKNYLNLSKEEKKTYLDFILEAKSDDVKVHRIIKMMNDLSE
;
A
#
# COMPACT_ATOMS: atom_id res chain seq x y z
N MET A 1 2.31 14.55 -6.80
CA MET A 1 2.73 13.56 -7.82
C MET A 1 1.70 12.47 -7.96
N ALA A 2 1.41 12.09 -9.18
CA ALA A 2 0.54 10.94 -9.42
C ALA A 2 1.22 9.67 -8.90
N SER A 3 0.48 8.84 -8.18
CA SER A 3 0.98 7.54 -7.76
C SER A 3 1.11 6.63 -8.98
N ILE A 4 2.13 5.77 -8.98
CA ILE A 4 2.32 4.78 -10.04
C ILE A 4 1.20 3.75 -9.91
N SER A 5 0.43 3.56 -10.99
CA SER A 5 -0.67 2.60 -11.03
C SER A 5 -0.34 1.34 -11.81
N GLU A 6 0.73 1.37 -12.62
CA GLU A 6 1.16 0.24 -13.44
C GLU A 6 2.68 0.19 -13.47
N VAL A 7 3.21 -1.03 -13.45
CA VAL A 7 4.64 -1.30 -13.60
C VAL A 7 4.79 -2.41 -14.62
N SER A 8 5.71 -2.24 -15.57
CA SER A 8 6.03 -3.29 -16.53
C SER A 8 7.51 -3.24 -16.89
N GLY A 9 8.09 -4.40 -17.14
CA GLY A 9 9.49 -4.49 -17.52
C GLY A 9 10.08 -5.86 -17.25
N THR A 10 11.38 -5.94 -17.42
CA THR A 10 12.17 -7.16 -17.17
C THR A 10 12.77 -7.08 -15.76
N TYR A 11 12.57 -8.13 -14.98
CA TYR A 11 13.06 -8.21 -13.61
C TYR A 11 13.83 -9.51 -13.40
N LEU A 12 14.81 -9.45 -12.51
CA LEU A 12 15.61 -10.61 -12.15
C LEU A 12 14.96 -11.37 -11.00
N LEU A 13 14.74 -12.68 -11.18
CA LEU A 13 14.34 -13.54 -10.07
C LEU A 13 15.50 -13.69 -9.11
N GLN A 14 15.25 -13.37 -7.86
CA GLN A 14 16.26 -13.41 -6.81
C GLN A 14 15.82 -14.35 -5.70
N LYS A 15 16.76 -14.76 -4.89
CA LYS A 15 16.51 -15.64 -3.77
C LYS A 15 17.11 -15.02 -2.51
N PHE A 16 16.33 -14.94 -1.45
CA PHE A 16 16.86 -14.49 -0.17
C PHE A 16 17.87 -15.50 0.35
N SER A 17 18.99 -15.00 0.85
CA SER A 17 19.98 -15.83 1.52
C SER A 17 19.45 -16.24 2.88
N GLY A 18 19.81 -17.46 3.32
CA GLY A 18 19.49 -17.95 4.65
C GLY A 18 18.27 -18.87 4.69
N LYS A 19 17.77 -19.05 5.90
CA LYS A 19 16.72 -20.00 6.21
C LYS A 19 15.39 -19.57 5.59
N GLY A 20 14.78 -20.46 4.81
CA GLY A 20 13.51 -20.17 4.14
C GLY A 20 13.62 -19.66 2.71
N GLY A 21 14.78 -19.23 2.30
CA GLY A 21 15.20 -18.88 0.92
C GLY A 21 14.12 -18.60 -0.12
N TRP A 22 13.22 -17.68 0.15
CA TRP A 22 12.14 -17.34 -0.80
C TRP A 22 12.70 -16.76 -2.08
N THR A 23 12.12 -17.17 -3.22
CA THR A 23 12.37 -16.54 -4.51
C THR A 23 11.41 -15.36 -4.66
N TYR A 24 11.91 -14.26 -5.19
CA TYR A 24 11.13 -13.03 -5.24
C TYR A 24 11.56 -12.12 -6.39
N LEU A 25 10.71 -11.12 -6.65
CA LEU A 25 11.02 -10.00 -7.55
C LEU A 25 11.01 -8.72 -6.71
N GLU A 26 12.10 -7.98 -6.71
CA GLU A 26 12.14 -6.67 -6.09
C GLU A 26 11.47 -5.66 -7.01
N VAL A 27 10.55 -4.86 -6.45
CA VAL A 27 9.80 -3.85 -7.22
C VAL A 27 10.05 -2.47 -6.62
N PRO A 28 11.21 -1.87 -6.90
CA PRO A 28 11.60 -0.60 -6.29
C PRO A 28 10.75 0.59 -6.75
N GLU A 29 10.04 0.45 -7.86
CA GLU A 29 9.18 1.51 -8.41
C GLU A 29 7.93 1.76 -7.56
N VAL A 30 7.54 0.79 -6.72
CA VAL A 30 6.35 0.89 -5.88
C VAL A 30 6.75 1.21 -4.46
N GLU A 31 6.20 2.30 -3.92
CA GLU A 31 6.46 2.68 -2.54
C GLU A 31 5.52 1.95 -1.58
N PRO A 32 5.96 1.64 -0.35
CA PRO A 32 5.09 1.07 0.65
C PRO A 32 3.88 1.96 0.95
N ASP A 33 2.74 1.33 1.22
CA ASP A 33 1.54 2.07 1.60
C ASP A 33 1.62 2.44 3.08
N LYS A 34 1.66 3.73 3.38
CA LYS A 34 1.77 4.24 4.75
C LYS A 34 0.59 3.84 5.63
N HIS A 35 -0.55 3.57 5.04
CA HIS A 35 -1.79 3.27 5.76
C HIS A 35 -2.08 1.77 5.84
N ALA A 36 -1.30 0.95 5.15
CA ALA A 36 -1.48 -0.49 5.20
C ALA A 36 -0.64 -1.10 6.31
N TRP A 37 -1.11 -2.21 6.83
CA TRP A 37 -0.36 -3.00 7.80
C TRP A 37 0.95 -3.43 7.15
N PHE A 38 2.09 -3.10 7.77
CA PHE A 38 3.44 -3.36 7.25
C PHE A 38 3.76 -2.72 5.89
N GLY A 39 2.94 -1.79 5.40
CA GLY A 39 3.21 -1.13 4.13
C GLY A 39 2.88 -1.97 2.90
N GLU A 40 2.09 -3.03 3.04
CA GLU A 40 1.73 -3.91 1.93
C GLU A 40 0.97 -3.17 0.83
N VAL A 41 1.19 -3.60 -0.42
CA VAL A 41 0.48 -3.06 -1.58
C VAL A 41 -0.12 -4.21 -2.38
N GLU A 42 -1.42 -4.17 -2.64
CA GLU A 42 -2.10 -5.20 -3.41
C GLU A 42 -1.93 -4.97 -4.91
N VAL A 43 -1.60 -6.03 -5.63
CA VAL A 43 -1.35 -5.98 -7.07
C VAL A 43 -2.00 -7.16 -7.79
N SER A 44 -2.26 -6.95 -9.08
CA SER A 44 -2.63 -8.02 -10.02
C SER A 44 -1.77 -7.85 -11.27
N GLY A 45 -1.65 -8.90 -12.07
CA GLY A 45 -0.88 -8.80 -13.30
C GLY A 45 -0.42 -10.15 -13.80
N ARG A 46 0.79 -10.16 -14.38
CA ARG A 46 1.40 -11.40 -14.88
C ARG A 46 2.92 -11.40 -14.75
N ILE A 47 3.44 -12.60 -14.58
CA ILE A 47 4.87 -12.88 -14.65
C ILE A 47 5.05 -13.81 -15.84
N ASP A 48 5.72 -13.36 -16.91
CA ASP A 48 5.77 -14.06 -18.19
C ASP A 48 4.33 -14.44 -18.64
N ASN A 49 4.00 -15.73 -18.69
CA ASN A 49 2.68 -16.20 -19.07
C ASN A 49 1.76 -16.55 -17.89
N PHE A 50 2.25 -16.38 -16.67
CA PHE A 50 1.45 -16.66 -15.47
C PHE A 50 0.67 -15.43 -15.04
N ARG A 51 -0.67 -15.50 -15.06
CA ARG A 51 -1.54 -14.41 -14.60
C ARG A 51 -1.95 -14.63 -13.15
N PHE A 52 -2.04 -13.55 -12.41
CA PHE A 52 -2.44 -13.60 -11.00
C PHE A 52 -3.31 -12.40 -10.65
N SER A 53 -4.05 -12.54 -9.55
CA SER A 53 -4.89 -11.48 -9.00
C SER A 53 -4.71 -11.40 -7.49
N ASN A 54 -4.86 -10.21 -6.95
CA ASN A 54 -4.93 -9.97 -5.51
C ASN A 54 -3.75 -10.57 -4.74
N ARG A 55 -2.54 -10.36 -5.26
CA ARG A 55 -1.31 -10.68 -4.56
C ARG A 55 -0.79 -9.44 -3.87
N LYS A 56 0.05 -9.62 -2.87
CA LYS A 56 0.59 -8.49 -2.10
C LYS A 56 2.09 -8.37 -2.30
N LEU A 57 2.53 -7.12 -2.51
CA LEU A 57 3.93 -6.77 -2.38
C LEU A 57 4.22 -6.59 -0.90
N LEU A 58 5.29 -7.19 -0.43
CA LEU A 58 5.65 -7.22 0.99
C LEU A 58 6.91 -6.40 1.24
N PRO A 59 7.07 -5.81 2.43
CA PRO A 59 8.26 -5.02 2.74
C PRO A 59 9.50 -5.89 2.91
N MET A 60 10.64 -5.39 2.37
CA MET A 60 11.94 -6.05 2.45
C MET A 60 12.78 -5.59 3.64
N GLY A 61 12.34 -4.58 4.37
CA GLY A 61 13.11 -4.02 5.46
C GLY A 61 14.06 -2.88 5.07
N ASN A 62 14.19 -2.58 3.78
CA ASN A 62 15.05 -1.50 3.26
C ASN A 62 14.26 -0.35 2.63
N GLY A 63 12.95 -0.27 2.91
CA GLY A 63 12.07 0.72 2.29
C GLY A 63 11.54 0.31 0.93
N ARG A 64 11.87 -0.89 0.47
CA ARG A 64 11.41 -1.42 -0.81
C ARG A 64 10.46 -2.58 -0.62
N LEU A 65 9.71 -2.91 -1.66
CA LEU A 65 8.74 -4.00 -1.66
C LEU A 65 9.19 -5.10 -2.61
N PHE A 66 8.74 -6.32 -2.33
CA PHE A 66 9.02 -7.46 -3.19
C PHE A 66 7.75 -8.28 -3.42
N LEU A 67 7.72 -8.99 -4.56
CA LEU A 67 6.66 -9.92 -4.90
C LEU A 67 7.19 -11.34 -4.73
N PRO A 68 6.63 -12.13 -3.79
CA PRO A 68 7.03 -13.53 -3.65
C PRO A 68 6.67 -14.34 -4.90
N VAL A 69 7.58 -15.18 -5.36
CA VAL A 69 7.35 -16.07 -6.50
C VAL A 69 7.52 -17.51 -6.00
N ASN A 70 6.40 -18.13 -5.66
CA ASN A 70 6.39 -19.47 -5.08
C ASN A 70 6.71 -20.56 -6.12
N LEU A 71 6.84 -21.79 -5.63
CA LEU A 71 7.20 -22.92 -6.49
C LEU A 71 6.17 -23.15 -7.61
N LYS A 72 4.90 -22.97 -7.32
CA LYS A 72 3.84 -23.12 -8.32
C LYS A 72 4.06 -22.17 -9.50
N ILE A 73 4.32 -20.89 -9.19
CA ILE A 73 4.57 -19.88 -10.22
C ILE A 73 5.83 -20.25 -11.02
N ARG A 74 6.92 -20.60 -10.33
CA ARG A 74 8.18 -20.97 -11.00
C ARG A 74 8.00 -22.16 -11.92
N ASN A 75 7.22 -23.16 -11.52
CA ASN A 75 6.94 -24.31 -12.37
C ASN A 75 6.12 -23.91 -13.60
N GLU A 76 5.15 -23.01 -13.44
CA GLU A 76 4.33 -22.54 -14.57
C GLU A 76 5.15 -21.77 -15.60
N ILE A 77 6.08 -20.93 -15.15
CA ILE A 77 6.92 -20.13 -16.05
C ILE A 77 8.22 -20.84 -16.43
N GLN A 78 8.53 -21.98 -15.79
CA GLN A 78 9.74 -22.77 -16.01
C GLN A 78 11.02 -21.96 -15.83
N LYS A 79 11.08 -21.18 -14.73
CA LYS A 79 12.24 -20.36 -14.39
C LYS A 79 12.54 -20.43 -12.91
N GLU A 80 13.80 -20.19 -12.59
CA GLU A 80 14.32 -20.20 -11.23
C GLU A 80 15.14 -18.93 -10.95
N ALA A 81 15.53 -18.75 -9.69
CA ALA A 81 16.38 -17.62 -9.30
C ALA A 81 17.62 -17.52 -10.18
N GLY A 82 17.97 -16.32 -10.61
CA GLY A 82 19.04 -16.05 -11.54
C GLY A 82 18.57 -15.80 -12.96
N GLU A 83 17.34 -16.14 -13.28
CA GLU A 83 16.75 -15.90 -14.60
C GLU A 83 15.89 -14.64 -14.57
N THR A 84 15.69 -14.03 -15.74
CA THR A 84 14.86 -12.83 -15.85
C THR A 84 13.45 -13.19 -16.30
N VAL A 85 12.49 -12.39 -15.87
CA VAL A 85 11.08 -12.54 -16.23
C VAL A 85 10.55 -11.21 -16.71
N TYR A 86 9.49 -11.24 -17.52
CA TYR A 86 8.73 -10.06 -17.85
C TYR A 86 7.58 -9.93 -16.86
N LEU A 87 7.54 -8.79 -16.19
CA LEU A 87 6.53 -8.51 -15.16
C LEU A 87 5.62 -7.38 -15.59
N GLU A 88 4.32 -7.59 -15.48
CA GLU A 88 3.32 -6.55 -15.58
C GLU A 88 2.53 -6.53 -14.29
N LEU A 89 2.44 -5.37 -13.66
CA LEU A 89 1.66 -5.19 -12.44
C LEU A 89 0.65 -4.08 -12.61
N GLN A 90 -0.55 -4.33 -12.13
CA GLN A 90 -1.55 -3.30 -11.88
C GLN A 90 -1.63 -3.12 -10.38
N ILE A 91 -1.43 -1.90 -9.91
CA ILE A 91 -1.42 -1.60 -8.49
C ILE A 91 -2.83 -1.20 -8.10
N HIS A 92 -3.41 -1.93 -7.15
CA HIS A 92 -4.72 -1.60 -6.61
C HIS A 92 -4.54 -0.54 -5.53
N ALA A 93 -5.20 0.62 -5.73
CA ALA A 93 -5.23 1.62 -4.69
C ALA A 93 -5.98 1.02 -3.50
N ASN A 94 -5.28 0.81 -2.39
CA ASN A 94 -5.93 0.38 -1.17
C ASN A 94 -6.90 1.46 -0.72
N ASP A 95 -8.08 1.04 -0.25
CA ASP A 95 -8.99 1.98 0.38
C ASP A 95 -8.31 2.57 1.60
N VAL A 96 -8.48 3.88 1.76
CA VAL A 96 -7.95 4.56 2.93
C VAL A 96 -8.71 4.09 4.15
N VAL A 97 -8.01 3.39 5.05
CA VAL A 97 -8.61 2.91 6.30
C VAL A 97 -8.47 4.00 7.35
N THR A 98 -9.61 4.51 7.82
CA THR A 98 -9.62 5.51 8.87
C THR A 98 -9.34 4.83 10.21
N PRO A 99 -8.35 5.30 10.99
CA PRO A 99 -8.10 4.74 12.30
C PRO A 99 -9.34 4.83 13.20
N GLU A 100 -9.57 3.80 13.98
CA GLU A 100 -10.74 3.71 14.85
C GLU A 100 -10.84 4.89 15.82
N GLU A 101 -9.72 5.35 16.35
CA GLU A 101 -9.67 6.51 17.24
C GLU A 101 -10.22 7.78 16.59
N ILE A 102 -10.02 7.93 15.27
CA ILE A 102 -10.54 9.08 14.53
C ILE A 102 -12.03 8.89 14.25
N LEU A 103 -12.44 7.67 13.91
CA LEU A 103 -13.86 7.35 13.74
C LEU A 103 -14.65 7.65 15.01
N ASP A 104 -14.10 7.32 16.17
CA ASP A 104 -14.74 7.59 17.45
C ASP A 104 -14.95 9.09 17.67
N CYS A 105 -14.02 9.92 17.20
CA CYS A 105 -14.14 11.37 17.34
C CYS A 105 -15.36 11.93 16.60
N PHE A 106 -15.76 11.32 15.48
CA PHE A 106 -16.93 11.77 14.72
C PHE A 106 -18.24 11.63 15.50
N GLN A 107 -18.28 10.74 16.50
CA GLN A 107 -19.47 10.55 17.34
C GLN A 107 -19.81 11.80 18.17
N TYR A 108 -18.82 12.64 18.44
CA TYR A 108 -18.98 13.85 19.23
C TYR A 108 -19.23 15.08 18.36
N GLU A 109 -19.30 14.91 17.05
CA GLU A 109 -19.49 15.99 16.09
C GLU A 109 -20.90 15.91 15.48
N PRO A 110 -21.40 17.02 14.87
CA PRO A 110 -22.68 16.96 14.15
C PRO A 110 -22.65 15.88 13.05
N PRO A 111 -23.80 15.25 12.75
CA PRO A 111 -23.84 14.17 11.74
C PRO A 111 -23.31 14.57 10.36
N ASN A 112 -23.46 15.84 9.99
CA ASN A 112 -22.96 16.31 8.69
C ASN A 112 -21.43 16.30 8.59
N THR A 113 -20.72 16.39 9.71
CA THR A 113 -19.24 16.35 9.72
C THR A 113 -18.75 15.00 9.19
N TYR A 114 -19.27 13.91 9.70
CA TYR A 114 -18.89 12.57 9.24
C TYR A 114 -19.33 12.34 7.79
N LYS A 115 -20.51 12.81 7.44
CA LYS A 115 -21.01 12.71 6.06
C LYS A 115 -20.09 13.44 5.09
N ASN A 116 -19.63 14.64 5.45
CA ASN A 116 -18.69 15.39 4.63
C ASN A 116 -17.36 14.66 4.50
N TYR A 117 -16.89 14.03 5.58
CA TYR A 117 -15.68 13.19 5.52
C TYR A 117 -15.85 12.04 4.54
N LEU A 118 -16.97 11.33 4.58
CA LEU A 118 -17.22 10.20 3.67
C LEU A 118 -17.29 10.63 2.22
N ASN A 119 -17.68 11.88 1.96
CA ASN A 119 -17.75 12.42 0.60
C ASN A 119 -16.40 12.93 0.06
N LEU A 120 -15.37 12.97 0.88
CA LEU A 120 -14.03 13.33 0.43
C LEU A 120 -13.50 12.28 -0.55
N SER A 121 -12.66 12.72 -1.48
CA SER A 121 -11.91 11.79 -2.33
C SER A 121 -10.92 10.99 -1.48
N LYS A 122 -10.44 9.86 -2.01
CA LYS A 122 -9.40 9.07 -1.34
C LYS A 122 -8.16 9.90 -1.07
N GLU A 123 -7.80 10.77 -2.01
CA GLU A 123 -6.62 11.63 -1.87
C GLU A 123 -6.80 12.67 -0.77
N GLU A 124 -7.99 13.27 -0.67
CA GLU A 124 -8.29 14.23 0.39
C GLU A 124 -8.29 13.57 1.76
N LYS A 125 -8.90 12.40 1.89
CA LYS A 125 -8.86 11.63 3.13
C LYS A 125 -7.43 11.31 3.54
N LYS A 126 -6.63 10.86 2.58
CA LYS A 126 -5.23 10.53 2.82
C LYS A 126 -4.44 11.75 3.29
N THR A 127 -4.69 12.90 2.69
CA THR A 127 -4.01 14.14 3.08
C THR A 127 -4.30 14.49 4.53
N TYR A 128 -5.56 14.42 4.95
CA TYR A 128 -5.92 14.68 6.34
C TYR A 128 -5.30 13.66 7.30
N LEU A 129 -5.38 12.37 6.95
CA LEU A 129 -4.86 11.31 7.82
C LEU A 129 -3.34 11.37 7.95
N ASP A 130 -2.63 11.64 6.85
CA ASP A 130 -1.18 11.82 6.89
C ASP A 130 -0.79 12.99 7.80
N PHE A 131 -1.50 14.10 7.68
CA PHE A 131 -1.25 15.27 8.51
C PHE A 131 -1.45 14.96 9.99
N ILE A 132 -2.49 14.22 10.33
CA ILE A 132 -2.77 13.83 11.72
C ILE A 132 -1.71 12.83 12.23
N LEU A 133 -1.40 11.81 11.42
CA LEU A 133 -0.48 10.73 11.83
C LEU A 133 0.98 11.18 11.91
N GLU A 134 1.34 12.26 11.22
CA GLU A 134 2.69 12.85 11.28
C GLU A 134 2.93 13.68 12.52
N ALA A 135 1.90 13.89 13.35
CA ALA A 135 2.03 14.64 14.59
C ALA A 135 3.03 13.97 15.53
N LYS A 136 3.93 14.76 16.10
CA LYS A 136 5.02 14.27 16.95
C LYS A 136 4.61 14.11 18.41
N SER A 137 3.45 14.59 18.80
CA SER A 137 2.93 14.47 20.16
C SER A 137 1.42 14.29 20.13
N ASP A 138 0.86 13.79 21.21
CA ASP A 138 -0.58 13.62 21.34
C ASP A 138 -1.31 14.95 21.30
N ASP A 139 -0.74 16.00 21.91
CA ASP A 139 -1.34 17.32 21.87
C ASP A 139 -1.47 17.86 20.44
N VAL A 140 -0.41 17.73 19.66
CA VAL A 140 -0.42 18.15 18.25
C VAL A 140 -1.40 17.31 17.45
N LYS A 141 -1.46 16.01 17.70
CA LYS A 141 -2.39 15.10 17.03
C LYS A 141 -3.84 15.52 17.29
N VAL A 142 -4.19 15.81 18.52
CA VAL A 142 -5.54 16.29 18.90
C VAL A 142 -5.88 17.60 18.18
N HIS A 143 -4.95 18.54 18.14
CA HIS A 143 -5.17 19.82 17.45
C HIS A 143 -5.43 19.61 15.96
N ARG A 144 -4.72 18.69 15.34
CA ARG A 144 -4.89 18.40 13.91
C ARG A 144 -6.20 17.69 13.61
N ILE A 145 -6.66 16.82 14.54
CA ILE A 145 -7.99 16.20 14.44
C ILE A 145 -9.07 17.27 14.53
N ILE A 146 -8.97 18.17 15.50
CA ILE A 146 -9.92 19.26 15.68
C ILE A 146 -9.98 20.15 14.44
N LYS A 147 -8.82 20.46 13.85
CA LYS A 147 -8.77 21.25 12.62
C LYS A 147 -9.54 20.57 11.50
N MET A 148 -9.34 19.28 11.31
CA MET A 148 -10.08 18.51 10.31
C MET A 148 -11.57 18.57 10.57
N MET A 149 -12.00 18.36 11.83
CA MET A 149 -13.41 18.41 12.19
C MET A 149 -14.02 19.77 11.90
N ASN A 150 -13.30 20.86 12.20
CA ASN A 150 -13.76 22.21 11.91
C ASN A 150 -13.90 22.45 10.40
N ASP A 151 -12.90 22.01 9.63
CA ASP A 151 -12.95 22.13 8.17
C ASP A 151 -14.15 21.40 7.57
N LEU A 152 -14.50 20.25 8.13
CA LEU A 152 -15.58 19.40 7.62
C LEU A 152 -16.97 19.79 8.16
N SER A 153 -17.02 20.66 9.13
CA SER A 153 -18.28 21.11 9.74
C SER A 153 -18.92 22.29 9.01
N GLU A 154 -18.25 22.83 8.03
CA GLU A 154 -18.75 23.96 7.23
C GLU A 154 -19.61 23.50 6.06
#